data_d77ca28a9ff584ef3424dd243cbc2f68
#
_entry.id   d77ca28a9ff584ef3424dd243cbc2f68
#
_cell.length_a   1.000
_cell.length_b   1.000
_cell.length_c   1.000
_cell.angle_alpha   90.00
_cell.angle_beta   90.00
_cell.angle_gamma   90.00
#
_symmetry.space_group_name_H-M   'P 1'
#
loop_
_entity.id
_entity.type
_entity.pdbx_description
1 polymer ?
#
loop_
_entity_poly.entity_id
_entity_poly.type
_entity_poly.pdbx_seq_one_letter_code
_entity_poly.pdbx_strand_id
1 'polypeptide(L)'
;MKRTIKTIIIAATMALPFIPATAQHTYSGYFTDGYLYRHQMNPAFSNNKGYFAFPILGNMNMAFKGGLGLGDVLYNINGKTTTFMNPNVSTAEAMSNIKDQNKFGMDMKLQLLSFGFKGFKGYNTIGVNVRSNLGFMLPGEFFRLAKEGISNQSYLIEDMRMHADAYVELALGHSHQINEHLSIGATMKFLVGGANIDAHFKQVQLSLGEDKWTATSEAEIQSSMKGMMYETEINENTGHQHVNGMDVENPGISGYGIAFDLGAAYQLKDWTFSAALLDLGFINWSNNMVASTNGVKTFDTSRYIFNVDDDQPNNFEDEMDRLTNDLSTLYELENNGDMGKRSKTLAATLNLGAEYRLPMYRKLSFGALNTTRFQGDFTWTEFRLSANWAPAKFFSLGVNGVTGTYGTGFGGIIKIGGIFLAMDRMVTNVTKQGVPVNANASFHLGANIAF
;
A
#
# COMPACT_ATOMS: atom_id res chain seq x y z
N MET A 1 0.70 -28.26 5.89
CA MET A 1 1.65 -27.20 5.50
C MET A 1 1.51 -26.70 4.07
N LYS A 2 1.36 -27.56 3.04
CA LYS A 2 1.08 -27.11 1.65
C LYS A 2 -0.16 -26.21 1.46
N ARG A 3 -1.13 -26.19 2.39
CA ARG A 3 -2.33 -25.36 2.27
C ARG A 3 -2.15 -23.93 2.84
N THR A 4 -1.46 -23.72 3.95
CA THR A 4 -1.50 -22.44 4.69
C THR A 4 -0.55 -21.38 4.11
N ILE A 5 0.70 -21.70 3.82
CA ILE A 5 1.64 -20.76 3.18
C ILE A 5 1.29 -20.55 1.71
N LYS A 6 0.90 -21.61 0.98
CA LYS A 6 0.27 -21.44 -0.32
C LYS A 6 -1.01 -20.61 -0.25
N THR A 7 -1.81 -20.75 0.81
CA THR A 7 -3.03 -19.96 0.99
C THR A 7 -2.71 -18.50 1.30
N ILE A 8 -1.68 -18.18 2.09
CA ILE A 8 -1.29 -16.79 2.37
C ILE A 8 -0.61 -16.15 1.15
N ILE A 9 0.31 -16.83 0.48
CA ILE A 9 0.94 -16.32 -0.76
C ILE A 9 -0.05 -16.34 -1.92
N ILE A 10 -0.87 -17.38 -2.06
CA ILE A 10 -1.91 -17.49 -3.09
C ILE A 10 -3.10 -16.59 -2.75
N ALA A 11 -3.50 -16.41 -1.48
CA ALA A 11 -4.52 -15.43 -1.11
C ALA A 11 -4.02 -14.00 -1.30
N ALA A 12 -2.76 -13.69 -1.01
CA ALA A 12 -2.16 -12.40 -1.34
C ALA A 12 -2.03 -12.21 -2.87
N THR A 13 -1.69 -13.27 -3.63
CA THR A 13 -1.56 -13.19 -5.10
C THR A 13 -2.89 -13.37 -5.84
N MET A 14 -3.85 -14.12 -5.32
CA MET A 14 -5.17 -14.30 -5.94
C MET A 14 -6.20 -13.24 -5.52
N ALA A 15 -6.03 -12.56 -4.39
CA ALA A 15 -6.84 -11.39 -4.04
C ALA A 15 -6.49 -10.15 -4.89
N LEU A 16 -5.31 -10.09 -5.50
CA LEU A 16 -4.87 -8.98 -6.35
C LEU A 16 -5.76 -8.71 -7.59
N PRO A 17 -6.34 -9.69 -8.30
CA PRO A 17 -7.12 -9.38 -9.51
C PRO A 17 -8.58 -8.96 -9.26
N PHE A 18 -9.14 -9.12 -8.06
CA PHE A 18 -10.55 -8.88 -7.79
C PHE A 18 -10.87 -7.71 -6.86
N ILE A 19 -9.86 -6.98 -6.36
CA ILE A 19 -10.08 -5.82 -5.50
C ILE A 19 -9.88 -4.54 -6.32
N PRO A 20 -10.91 -3.69 -6.47
CA PRO A 20 -10.75 -2.40 -7.15
C PRO A 20 -9.73 -1.53 -6.41
N ALA A 21 -8.86 -0.94 -7.16
CA ALA A 21 -7.71 -0.16 -6.74
C ALA A 21 -8.05 1.25 -6.22
N THR A 22 -7.21 1.85 -5.31
CA THR A 22 -7.73 2.95 -4.51
C THR A 22 -6.71 3.80 -3.72
N ALA A 23 -6.96 5.08 -3.38
CA ALA A 23 -6.06 6.03 -2.71
C ALA A 23 -6.59 6.56 -1.36
N GLN A 24 -5.67 7.00 -0.46
CA GLN A 24 -6.04 7.63 0.83
C GLN A 24 -6.72 9.00 0.67
N HIS A 25 -6.42 9.73 -0.42
CA HIS A 25 -6.97 11.05 -0.71
C HIS A 25 -7.27 11.19 -2.20
N THR A 26 -8.33 11.92 -2.54
CA THR A 26 -8.73 12.20 -3.91
C THR A 26 -7.95 13.40 -4.43
N TYR A 27 -6.71 13.19 -4.87
CA TYR A 27 -5.84 14.28 -5.35
C TYR A 27 -6.35 14.97 -6.61
N SER A 28 -7.13 14.28 -7.45
CA SER A 28 -7.86 14.87 -8.57
C SER A 28 -8.83 15.95 -8.13
N GLY A 29 -9.31 15.91 -6.88
CA GLY A 29 -10.18 16.89 -6.27
C GLY A 29 -9.48 18.09 -5.61
N TYR A 30 -8.15 18.14 -5.57
CA TYR A 30 -7.39 19.14 -4.81
C TYR A 30 -7.74 20.58 -5.19
N PHE A 31 -7.90 20.88 -6.48
CA PHE A 31 -8.29 22.19 -7.02
C PHE A 31 -9.73 22.24 -7.51
N THR A 32 -10.54 21.19 -7.32
CA THR A 32 -11.91 21.13 -7.83
C THR A 32 -12.86 21.95 -6.98
N ASP A 33 -13.50 22.95 -7.57
CA ASP A 33 -14.47 23.79 -6.89
C ASP A 33 -15.67 22.96 -6.38
N GLY A 34 -16.04 23.22 -5.12
CA GLY A 34 -17.16 22.53 -4.46
C GLY A 34 -16.91 21.07 -4.06
N TYR A 35 -15.69 20.55 -4.23
CA TYR A 35 -15.30 19.29 -3.62
C TYR A 35 -15.05 19.52 -2.12
N LEU A 36 -15.94 19.00 -1.28
CA LEU A 36 -16.02 19.36 0.14
C LEU A 36 -14.88 18.79 0.99
N TYR A 37 -14.18 17.75 0.50
CA TYR A 37 -13.14 17.05 1.26
C TYR A 37 -11.72 17.57 1.00
N ARG A 38 -11.56 18.74 0.37
CA ARG A 38 -10.25 19.38 0.14
C ARG A 38 -9.48 19.62 1.44
N HIS A 39 -10.18 19.87 2.55
CA HIS A 39 -9.60 20.03 3.88
C HIS A 39 -8.81 18.80 4.36
N GLN A 40 -9.11 17.60 3.85
CA GLN A 40 -8.36 16.38 4.18
C GLN A 40 -6.98 16.34 3.51
N MET A 41 -6.74 17.16 2.47
CA MET A 41 -5.48 17.28 1.74
C MET A 41 -4.73 18.58 2.08
N ASN A 42 -5.44 19.57 2.59
CA ASN A 42 -4.88 20.79 3.17
C ASN A 42 -5.87 21.38 4.18
N PRO A 43 -5.59 21.34 5.47
CA PRO A 43 -6.49 21.86 6.52
C PRO A 43 -6.86 23.33 6.38
N ALA A 44 -6.07 24.16 5.65
CA ALA A 44 -6.39 25.56 5.39
C ALA A 44 -7.55 25.75 4.42
N PHE A 45 -7.96 24.72 3.68
CA PHE A 45 -9.08 24.80 2.76
C PHE A 45 -10.42 24.72 3.50
N SER A 46 -11.14 25.82 3.53
CA SER A 46 -12.48 25.91 4.10
C SER A 46 -13.56 25.75 3.03
N ASN A 47 -14.76 25.40 3.45
CA ASN A 47 -15.93 25.36 2.61
C ASN A 47 -16.86 26.55 2.92
N ASN A 48 -17.59 27.02 1.90
CA ASN A 48 -18.55 28.13 2.07
C ASN A 48 -19.83 27.69 2.78
N LYS A 49 -20.12 26.41 2.84
CA LYS A 49 -21.30 25.79 3.41
C LYS A 49 -20.95 24.71 4.43
N GLY A 50 -21.85 24.46 5.37
CA GLY A 50 -21.82 23.26 6.15
C GLY A 50 -22.11 22.03 5.28
N TYR A 51 -21.70 20.86 5.73
CA TYR A 51 -22.03 19.60 5.09
C TYR A 51 -22.12 18.45 6.10
N PHE A 52 -22.89 17.46 5.71
CA PHE A 52 -22.92 16.14 6.33
C PHE A 52 -22.64 15.10 5.24
N ALA A 53 -21.74 14.16 5.52
CA ALA A 53 -21.43 13.06 4.63
C ALA A 53 -22.20 11.80 5.06
N PHE A 54 -22.77 11.09 4.10
CA PHE A 54 -23.43 9.82 4.37
C PHE A 54 -22.43 8.81 4.98
N PRO A 55 -22.83 8.10 6.02
CA PRO A 55 -21.98 7.04 6.59
C PRO A 55 -21.58 6.02 5.51
N ILE A 56 -20.29 5.66 5.50
CA ILE A 56 -19.66 4.72 4.56
C ILE A 56 -19.60 5.24 3.11
N LEU A 57 -20.67 5.83 2.59
CA LEU A 57 -20.76 6.34 1.22
C LEU A 57 -20.29 7.80 1.09
N GLY A 58 -19.93 8.47 2.19
CA GLY A 58 -19.57 9.89 2.17
C GLY A 58 -18.27 10.17 1.45
N ASN A 59 -17.26 9.34 1.68
CA ASN A 59 -15.98 9.44 1.01
C ASN A 59 -15.23 8.10 1.15
N MET A 60 -15.25 7.30 0.12
CA MET A 60 -14.52 6.06 0.00
C MET A 60 -13.34 6.27 -0.94
N ASN A 61 -12.16 6.02 -0.43
CA ASN A 61 -10.91 6.18 -1.17
C ASN A 61 -10.10 4.91 -1.03
N MET A 62 -9.61 4.46 -2.13
CA MET A 62 -8.81 3.29 -2.19
C MET A 62 -7.77 3.46 -3.36
N ALA A 63 -6.41 3.12 -3.30
CA ALA A 63 -5.40 3.14 -4.39
C ALA A 63 -4.47 1.96 -4.37
N PHE A 64 -4.15 1.48 -5.55
CA PHE A 64 -3.01 0.64 -5.84
C PHE A 64 -1.87 1.46 -6.45
N LYS A 65 -0.68 1.15 -6.01
CA LYS A 65 0.55 1.72 -6.54
C LYS A 65 1.55 0.59 -6.74
N GLY A 66 2.14 0.51 -7.92
CA GLY A 66 3.13 -0.52 -8.19
C GLY A 66 4.13 -0.08 -9.24
N GLY A 67 5.36 -0.53 -9.08
CA GLY A 67 6.42 -0.34 -10.06
C GLY A 67 6.27 -1.23 -11.28
N LEU A 68 5.58 -2.37 -11.13
CA LEU A 68 5.27 -3.32 -12.20
C LEU A 68 3.78 -3.30 -12.52
N GLY A 69 3.46 -3.46 -13.79
CA GLY A 69 2.10 -3.69 -14.27
C GLY A 69 1.77 -5.19 -14.37
N LEU A 70 0.50 -5.50 -14.54
CA LEU A 70 0.08 -6.88 -14.84
C LEU A 70 0.67 -7.35 -16.18
N GLY A 71 0.90 -6.42 -17.14
CA GLY A 71 1.55 -6.72 -18.41
C GLY A 71 3.03 -7.10 -18.31
N ASP A 72 3.68 -6.83 -17.17
CA ASP A 72 5.06 -7.23 -16.92
C ASP A 72 5.16 -8.67 -16.36
N VAL A 73 4.06 -9.19 -15.83
CA VAL A 73 4.00 -10.54 -15.23
C VAL A 73 3.07 -11.51 -15.97
N LEU A 74 2.15 -11.00 -16.80
CA LEU A 74 1.21 -11.79 -17.60
C LEU A 74 1.49 -11.61 -19.09
N TYR A 75 1.61 -12.73 -19.79
CA TYR A 75 1.95 -12.81 -21.22
C TYR A 75 0.86 -13.55 -21.98
N ASN A 76 0.71 -13.24 -23.26
CA ASN A 76 -0.15 -13.96 -24.16
C ASN A 76 0.69 -14.84 -25.09
N ILE A 77 0.65 -16.15 -24.88
CA ILE A 77 1.33 -17.14 -25.73
C ILE A 77 0.27 -17.96 -26.45
N ASN A 78 0.27 -17.86 -27.78
CA ASN A 78 -0.68 -18.59 -28.64
C ASN A 78 -2.17 -18.41 -28.25
N GLY A 79 -2.56 -17.18 -27.87
CA GLY A 79 -3.92 -16.85 -27.47
C GLY A 79 -4.30 -17.26 -26.05
N LYS A 80 -3.39 -17.82 -25.25
CA LYS A 80 -3.60 -18.16 -23.84
C LYS A 80 -2.82 -17.22 -22.94
N THR A 81 -3.48 -16.71 -21.91
CA THR A 81 -2.82 -15.90 -20.88
C THR A 81 -1.99 -16.83 -19.98
N THR A 82 -0.73 -16.50 -19.81
CA THR A 82 0.25 -17.21 -18.98
C THR A 82 1.06 -16.22 -18.16
N THR A 83 1.94 -16.71 -17.28
CA THR A 83 2.81 -15.87 -16.48
C THR A 83 4.20 -15.72 -17.12
N PHE A 84 4.99 -14.76 -16.63
CA PHE A 84 6.41 -14.58 -17.01
C PHE A 84 7.26 -15.85 -16.77
N MET A 85 6.82 -16.77 -15.88
CA MET A 85 7.50 -18.04 -15.62
C MET A 85 7.36 -19.05 -16.75
N ASN A 86 6.48 -18.82 -17.73
CA ASN A 86 6.31 -19.75 -18.86
C ASN A 86 7.62 -19.91 -19.65
N PRO A 87 8.06 -21.14 -19.98
CA PRO A 87 9.32 -21.38 -20.71
C PRO A 87 9.40 -20.65 -22.08
N ASN A 88 8.28 -20.37 -22.71
CA ASN A 88 8.24 -19.64 -23.99
C ASN A 88 8.43 -18.12 -23.86
N VAL A 89 8.44 -17.58 -22.64
CA VAL A 89 8.86 -16.20 -22.36
C VAL A 89 10.36 -16.25 -22.07
N SER A 90 11.18 -15.48 -22.78
CA SER A 90 12.63 -15.45 -22.49
C SER A 90 12.91 -14.75 -21.15
N THR A 91 14.02 -15.11 -20.48
CA THR A 91 14.45 -14.42 -19.25
C THR A 91 14.65 -12.92 -19.50
N ALA A 92 15.28 -12.55 -20.63
CA ALA A 92 15.49 -11.15 -20.99
C ALA A 92 14.18 -10.37 -21.12
N GLU A 93 13.15 -10.96 -21.72
CA GLU A 93 11.83 -10.36 -21.85
C GLU A 93 11.13 -10.27 -20.47
N ALA A 94 11.15 -11.35 -19.71
CA ALA A 94 10.54 -11.41 -18.37
C ALA A 94 11.14 -10.39 -17.40
N MET A 95 12.46 -10.12 -17.49
CA MET A 95 13.18 -9.20 -16.62
C MET A 95 13.25 -7.76 -17.15
N SER A 96 12.74 -7.48 -18.35
CA SER A 96 12.93 -6.19 -19.04
C SER A 96 12.43 -4.97 -18.25
N ASN A 97 11.34 -5.10 -17.49
CA ASN A 97 10.74 -4.05 -16.66
C ASN A 97 10.91 -4.26 -15.16
N ILE A 98 11.51 -5.39 -14.76
CA ILE A 98 11.79 -5.71 -13.36
C ILE A 98 12.98 -4.87 -12.90
N LYS A 99 12.81 -4.11 -11.83
CA LYS A 99 13.85 -3.28 -11.21
C LYS A 99 14.55 -4.05 -10.10
N ASP A 100 15.70 -3.52 -9.62
CA ASP A 100 16.39 -4.09 -8.45
C ASP A 100 15.46 -4.17 -7.24
N GLN A 101 14.60 -3.15 -7.05
CA GLN A 101 13.55 -3.14 -6.02
C GLN A 101 12.20 -2.77 -6.63
N ASN A 102 11.22 -3.66 -6.50
CA ASN A 102 9.87 -3.49 -7.03
C ASN A 102 8.91 -3.28 -5.87
N LYS A 103 8.30 -2.08 -5.82
CA LYS A 103 7.41 -1.68 -4.72
C LYS A 103 5.97 -1.75 -5.16
N PHE A 104 5.13 -2.27 -4.28
CA PHE A 104 3.68 -2.35 -4.42
C PHE A 104 3.03 -1.79 -3.16
N GLY A 105 1.94 -1.10 -3.30
CA GLY A 105 1.19 -0.57 -2.17
C GLY A 105 -0.30 -0.53 -2.42
N MET A 106 -1.05 -0.69 -1.36
CA MET A 106 -2.49 -0.48 -1.32
C MET A 106 -2.83 0.40 -0.14
N ASP A 107 -3.52 1.49 -0.39
CA ASP A 107 -4.04 2.41 0.61
C ASP A 107 -5.56 2.39 0.61
N MET A 108 -6.22 2.32 1.76
CA MET A 108 -7.66 2.43 1.91
C MET A 108 -8.04 3.47 2.96
N LYS A 109 -9.03 4.30 2.65
CA LYS A 109 -9.69 5.19 3.60
C LYS A 109 -11.19 5.14 3.39
N LEU A 110 -11.90 4.68 4.40
CA LEU A 110 -13.36 4.64 4.44
C LEU A 110 -13.86 5.65 5.47
N GLN A 111 -14.63 6.62 5.06
CA GLN A 111 -15.22 7.61 5.95
C GLN A 111 -16.53 7.10 6.55
N LEU A 112 -16.50 6.82 7.84
CA LEU A 112 -17.69 6.39 8.59
C LEU A 112 -18.60 7.56 8.92
N LEU A 113 -18.03 8.74 9.20
CA LEU A 113 -18.76 9.97 9.50
C LEU A 113 -17.94 11.17 9.07
N SER A 114 -18.57 12.19 8.51
CA SER A 114 -17.95 13.50 8.34
C SER A 114 -18.98 14.62 8.40
N PHE A 115 -18.59 15.66 9.10
CA PHE A 115 -19.40 16.84 9.30
C PHE A 115 -18.51 18.09 9.22
N GLY A 116 -19.00 19.12 8.52
CA GLY A 116 -18.31 20.40 8.42
C GLY A 116 -19.26 21.57 8.66
N PHE A 117 -18.82 22.58 9.40
CA PHE A 117 -19.66 23.74 9.74
C PHE A 117 -18.83 25.00 9.99
N LYS A 118 -19.44 26.16 9.78
CA LYS A 118 -18.87 27.46 10.16
C LYS A 118 -19.08 27.70 11.65
N GLY A 119 -18.02 28.10 12.35
CA GLY A 119 -18.06 28.41 13.78
C GLY A 119 -16.69 28.86 14.27
N PHE A 120 -16.59 29.44 15.45
CA PHE A 120 -15.35 29.88 16.08
C PHE A 120 -14.48 30.79 15.18
N LYS A 121 -15.15 31.67 14.41
CA LYS A 121 -14.53 32.57 13.40
C LYS A 121 -13.77 31.83 12.27
N GLY A 122 -14.10 30.55 12.02
CA GLY A 122 -13.46 29.73 11.01
C GLY A 122 -14.38 28.64 10.50
N TYR A 123 -13.79 27.62 9.90
CA TYR A 123 -14.49 26.43 9.42
C TYR A 123 -14.00 25.21 10.19
N ASN A 124 -14.92 24.43 10.72
CA ASN A 124 -14.63 23.29 11.56
C ASN A 124 -15.03 21.99 10.85
N THR A 125 -14.27 20.94 11.05
CA THR A 125 -14.57 19.61 10.51
C THR A 125 -14.41 18.54 11.59
N ILE A 126 -15.30 17.55 11.56
CA ILE A 126 -15.23 16.36 12.38
C ILE A 126 -15.30 15.17 11.41
N GLY A 127 -14.41 14.21 11.56
CA GLY A 127 -14.39 13.02 10.72
C GLY A 127 -14.02 11.77 11.50
N VAL A 128 -14.70 10.66 11.19
CA VAL A 128 -14.31 9.32 11.68
C VAL A 128 -14.01 8.47 10.44
N ASN A 129 -12.79 7.96 10.37
CA ASN A 129 -12.30 7.22 9.22
C ASN A 129 -11.71 5.89 9.66
N VAL A 130 -11.92 4.82 8.87
CA VAL A 130 -11.10 3.61 8.90
C VAL A 130 -10.01 3.79 7.85
N ARG A 131 -8.77 3.52 8.26
CA ARG A 131 -7.60 3.59 7.39
C ARG A 131 -6.86 2.26 7.39
N SER A 132 -6.45 1.83 6.22
CA SER A 132 -5.58 0.67 6.04
C SER A 132 -4.52 0.99 4.99
N ASN A 133 -3.32 0.50 5.22
CA ASN A 133 -2.19 0.63 4.33
C ASN A 133 -1.47 -0.72 4.25
N LEU A 134 -1.13 -1.14 3.05
CA LEU A 134 -0.38 -2.36 2.79
C LEU A 134 0.73 -2.02 1.81
N GLY A 135 1.93 -2.52 2.04
CA GLY A 135 3.07 -2.37 1.14
C GLY A 135 3.91 -3.63 1.07
N PHE A 136 4.41 -3.90 -0.13
CA PHE A 136 5.38 -4.95 -0.42
C PHE A 136 6.55 -4.36 -1.19
N MET A 137 7.74 -4.84 -0.89
CA MET A 137 8.96 -4.57 -1.63
C MET A 137 9.63 -5.90 -1.98
N LEU A 138 9.72 -6.19 -3.27
CA LEU A 138 10.28 -7.43 -3.80
C LEU A 138 11.50 -7.12 -4.67
N PRO A 139 12.68 -7.68 -4.34
CA PRO A 139 13.89 -7.51 -5.15
C PRO A 139 13.78 -8.20 -6.51
N GLY A 140 14.52 -7.70 -7.50
CA GLY A 140 14.55 -8.25 -8.86
C GLY A 140 15.01 -9.70 -8.90
N GLU A 141 15.96 -10.08 -8.04
CA GLU A 141 16.46 -11.44 -7.93
C GLU A 141 15.39 -12.46 -7.52
N PHE A 142 14.35 -12.04 -6.75
CA PHE A 142 13.19 -12.88 -6.48
C PHE A 142 12.45 -13.29 -7.77
N PHE A 143 12.27 -12.35 -8.70
CA PHE A 143 11.64 -12.61 -10.00
C PHE A 143 12.55 -13.42 -10.91
N ARG A 144 13.88 -13.19 -10.84
CA ARG A 144 14.87 -13.97 -11.59
C ARG A 144 14.85 -15.43 -11.15
N LEU A 145 14.92 -15.70 -9.84
CA LEU A 145 14.80 -17.05 -9.30
C LEU A 145 13.48 -17.72 -9.72
N ALA A 146 12.36 -16.99 -9.65
CA ALA A 146 11.05 -17.51 -10.06
C ALA A 146 11.01 -17.86 -11.57
N LYS A 147 11.74 -17.10 -12.41
CA LYS A 147 11.81 -17.30 -13.86
C LYS A 147 12.76 -18.43 -14.27
N GLU A 148 13.95 -18.43 -13.73
CA GLU A 148 15.03 -19.35 -14.12
C GLU A 148 14.94 -20.69 -13.39
N GLY A 149 14.29 -20.69 -12.22
CA GLY A 149 14.17 -21.87 -11.38
C GLY A 149 15.51 -22.28 -10.77
N ILE A 150 15.61 -23.56 -10.41
CA ILE A 150 16.82 -24.16 -9.88
C ILE A 150 17.78 -24.40 -11.05
N SER A 151 18.90 -23.71 -11.05
CA SER A 151 19.97 -23.81 -12.03
C SER A 151 21.33 -23.73 -11.30
N ASN A 152 22.41 -24.10 -11.97
CA ASN A 152 23.76 -24.09 -11.38
C ASN A 152 24.29 -22.67 -11.20
N GLN A 153 23.63 -21.88 -10.34
CA GLN A 153 23.97 -20.49 -10.04
C GLN A 153 23.57 -20.09 -8.63
N SER A 154 23.99 -18.91 -8.22
CA SER A 154 23.67 -18.34 -6.92
C SER A 154 22.71 -17.16 -7.06
N TYR A 155 21.74 -17.09 -6.15
CA TYR A 155 20.80 -15.99 -6.02
C TYR A 155 20.99 -15.32 -4.67
N LEU A 156 21.04 -14.01 -4.66
CA LEU A 156 21.07 -13.19 -3.45
C LEU A 156 19.85 -12.31 -3.42
N ILE A 157 18.83 -12.72 -2.68
CA ILE A 157 17.58 -12.00 -2.49
C ILE A 157 17.72 -11.17 -1.22
N GLU A 158 17.85 -9.86 -1.37
CA GLU A 158 18.06 -8.95 -0.25
C GLU A 158 16.89 -7.97 -0.11
N ASP A 159 16.63 -7.63 1.15
CA ASP A 159 15.74 -6.52 1.53
C ASP A 159 14.30 -6.65 1.01
N MET A 160 13.74 -7.86 1.14
CA MET A 160 12.32 -8.08 0.88
C MET A 160 11.51 -7.63 2.10
N ARG A 161 10.51 -6.77 1.90
CA ARG A 161 9.73 -6.17 2.98
C ARG A 161 8.23 -6.21 2.73
N MET A 162 7.48 -6.32 3.83
CA MET A 162 6.05 -6.12 3.85
C MET A 162 5.68 -5.26 5.07
N HIS A 163 4.72 -4.37 4.89
CA HIS A 163 4.06 -3.72 6.01
C HIS A 163 2.55 -3.69 5.81
N ALA A 164 1.81 -3.74 6.90
CA ALA A 164 0.37 -3.56 6.91
C ALA A 164 -0.05 -2.81 8.17
N ASP A 165 -0.96 -1.84 8.00
CA ASP A 165 -1.55 -1.07 9.09
C ASP A 165 -3.06 -1.01 8.93
N ALA A 166 -3.79 -1.14 10.03
CA ALA A 166 -5.23 -0.90 10.08
C ALA A 166 -5.59 -0.17 11.38
N TYR A 167 -6.26 0.98 11.27
CA TYR A 167 -6.64 1.80 12.42
C TYR A 167 -7.86 2.67 12.13
N VAL A 168 -8.52 3.11 13.19
CA VAL A 168 -9.59 4.10 13.16
C VAL A 168 -9.03 5.46 13.56
N GLU A 169 -9.44 6.51 12.85
CA GLU A 169 -9.04 7.89 13.05
C GLU A 169 -10.26 8.73 13.39
N LEU A 170 -10.23 9.46 14.52
CA LEU A 170 -11.12 10.58 14.83
C LEU A 170 -10.36 11.88 14.54
N ALA A 171 -10.76 12.61 13.52
CA ALA A 171 -10.13 13.85 13.06
C ALA A 171 -10.97 15.08 13.43
N LEU A 172 -10.36 16.06 14.09
CA LEU A 172 -10.95 17.34 14.48
C LEU A 172 -10.17 18.47 13.82
N GLY A 173 -10.75 19.10 12.81
CA GLY A 173 -10.10 20.13 12.01
C GLY A 173 -10.66 21.53 12.24
N HIS A 174 -9.77 22.52 12.17
CA HIS A 174 -10.13 23.95 12.17
C HIS A 174 -9.31 24.70 11.12
N SER A 175 -10.00 25.49 10.32
CA SER A 175 -9.43 26.40 9.32
C SER A 175 -9.80 27.84 9.67
N HIS A 176 -8.82 28.74 9.67
CA HIS A 176 -9.00 30.16 10.00
C HIS A 176 -8.40 31.03 8.91
N GLN A 177 -9.16 32.04 8.48
CA GLN A 177 -8.69 33.09 7.59
C GLN A 177 -8.02 34.20 8.42
N ILE A 178 -6.72 34.34 8.31
CA ILE A 178 -5.92 35.33 9.06
C ILE A 178 -6.13 36.74 8.50
N ASN A 179 -6.15 36.85 7.16
CA ASN A 179 -6.43 38.08 6.43
C ASN A 179 -7.00 37.75 5.04
N GLU A 180 -7.20 38.76 4.18
CA GLU A 180 -7.76 38.59 2.83
C GLU A 180 -6.96 37.63 1.93
N HIS A 181 -5.68 37.42 2.24
CA HIS A 181 -4.76 36.61 1.44
C HIS A 181 -4.42 35.28 2.07
N LEU A 182 -4.33 35.19 3.40
CA LEU A 182 -3.76 34.04 4.11
C LEU A 182 -4.84 33.30 4.91
N SER A 183 -4.96 32.01 4.63
CA SER A 183 -5.68 31.05 5.46
C SER A 183 -4.72 30.02 6.02
N ILE A 184 -4.92 29.62 7.27
CA ILE A 184 -4.20 28.52 7.92
C ILE A 184 -5.19 27.50 8.44
N GLY A 185 -4.74 26.29 8.67
CA GLY A 185 -5.58 25.26 9.26
C GLY A 185 -4.75 24.18 9.95
N ALA A 186 -5.38 23.53 10.90
CA ALA A 186 -4.83 22.38 11.59
C ALA A 186 -5.91 21.31 11.80
N THR A 187 -5.49 20.06 11.81
CA THR A 187 -6.35 18.93 12.20
C THR A 187 -5.61 18.11 13.25
N MET A 188 -6.28 17.84 14.36
CA MET A 188 -5.82 16.93 15.40
C MET A 188 -6.52 15.58 15.20
N LYS A 189 -5.77 14.49 15.26
CA LYS A 189 -6.26 13.13 15.03
C LYS A 189 -5.98 12.25 16.23
N PHE A 190 -7.01 11.58 16.72
CA PHE A 190 -6.90 10.50 17.70
C PHE A 190 -6.99 9.18 16.96
N LEU A 191 -6.04 8.29 17.23
CA LEU A 191 -5.87 7.04 16.48
C LEU A 191 -6.10 5.84 17.39
N VAL A 192 -6.87 4.88 16.90
CA VAL A 192 -7.14 3.60 17.58
C VAL A 192 -6.69 2.47 16.66
N GLY A 193 -5.57 1.84 17.00
CA GLY A 193 -4.95 0.78 16.22
C GLY A 193 -5.70 -0.55 16.37
N GLY A 194 -6.00 -1.17 15.23
CA GLY A 194 -6.56 -2.51 15.14
C GLY A 194 -5.48 -3.56 14.91
N ALA A 195 -4.66 -3.38 13.90
CA ALA A 195 -3.58 -4.29 13.53
C ALA A 195 -2.40 -3.56 12.91
N ASN A 196 -1.20 -4.08 13.15
CA ASN A 196 0.02 -3.69 12.46
C ASN A 196 0.90 -4.93 12.24
N ILE A 197 1.45 -5.07 11.04
CA ILE A 197 2.39 -6.13 10.66
C ILE A 197 3.54 -5.48 9.91
N ASP A 198 4.77 -5.82 10.31
CA ASP A 198 5.99 -5.51 9.58
C ASP A 198 6.80 -6.80 9.42
N ALA A 199 7.12 -7.16 8.18
CA ALA A 199 8.01 -8.29 7.89
C ALA A 199 9.22 -7.79 7.09
N HIS A 200 10.39 -8.21 7.50
CA HIS A 200 11.65 -7.89 6.85
C HIS A 200 12.48 -9.15 6.68
N PHE A 201 12.64 -9.59 5.45
CA PHE A 201 13.58 -10.62 5.04
C PHE A 201 14.84 -9.88 4.58
N LYS A 202 15.80 -9.77 5.47
CA LYS A 202 17.02 -9.00 5.22
C LYS A 202 17.86 -9.64 4.13
N GLN A 203 17.97 -10.97 4.17
CA GLN A 203 18.75 -11.73 3.23
C GLN A 203 18.22 -13.15 3.08
N VAL A 204 18.12 -13.61 1.84
CA VAL A 204 17.98 -15.02 1.47
C VAL A 204 19.02 -15.30 0.39
N GLN A 205 20.07 -16.04 0.72
CA GLN A 205 21.11 -16.42 -0.22
C GLN A 205 20.95 -17.90 -0.57
N LEU A 206 20.81 -18.18 -1.86
CA LEU A 206 20.74 -19.53 -2.40
C LEU A 206 21.95 -19.75 -3.30
N SER A 207 22.74 -20.77 -3.04
CA SER A 207 23.83 -21.22 -3.92
C SER A 207 23.51 -22.64 -4.38
N LEU A 208 23.21 -22.78 -5.66
CA LEU A 208 22.71 -23.99 -6.29
C LEU A 208 23.80 -24.57 -7.17
N GLY A 209 24.74 -25.36 -6.60
CA GLY A 209 25.77 -26.07 -7.32
C GLY A 209 25.33 -27.46 -7.77
N GLU A 210 26.11 -28.13 -8.65
CA GLU A 210 25.78 -29.48 -9.12
C GLU A 210 25.79 -30.50 -7.97
N ASP A 211 26.75 -30.38 -7.05
CA ASP A 211 26.95 -31.33 -5.95
C ASP A 211 26.47 -30.79 -4.58
N LYS A 212 26.24 -29.50 -4.47
CA LYS A 212 25.90 -28.87 -3.19
C LYS A 212 25.07 -27.65 -3.35
N TRP A 213 23.93 -27.63 -2.65
CA TRP A 213 23.10 -26.45 -2.45
C TRP A 213 23.33 -25.91 -1.05
N THR A 214 23.47 -24.60 -0.96
CA THR A 214 23.49 -23.93 0.33
C THR A 214 22.49 -22.80 0.32
N ALA A 215 21.75 -22.65 1.38
CA ALA A 215 20.85 -21.53 1.56
C ALA A 215 21.04 -20.94 2.96
N THR A 216 21.01 -19.63 3.04
CA THR A 216 21.03 -18.88 4.29
C THR A 216 19.89 -17.88 4.29
N SER A 217 19.22 -17.69 5.42
CA SER A 217 18.16 -16.69 5.54
C SER A 217 18.26 -15.93 6.86
N GLU A 218 17.88 -14.65 6.82
CA GLU A 218 17.67 -13.82 7.99
C GLU A 218 16.36 -13.03 7.80
N ALA A 219 15.38 -13.30 8.67
CA ALA A 219 14.05 -12.70 8.59
C ALA A 219 13.51 -12.39 9.98
N GLU A 220 12.67 -11.35 10.05
CA GLU A 220 11.91 -10.96 11.24
C GLU A 220 10.51 -10.52 10.84
N ILE A 221 9.51 -10.98 11.58
CA ILE A 221 8.11 -10.54 11.47
C ILE A 221 7.67 -10.02 12.82
N GLN A 222 7.18 -8.79 12.86
CA GLN A 222 6.59 -8.15 14.01
C GLN A 222 5.11 -7.91 13.73
N SER A 223 4.24 -8.43 14.59
CA SER A 223 2.79 -8.34 14.45
C SER A 223 2.16 -7.82 15.73
N SER A 224 1.44 -6.71 15.63
CA SER A 224 0.72 -6.12 16.75
C SER A 224 -0.78 -6.19 16.48
N MET A 225 -1.43 -7.20 17.06
CA MET A 225 -2.87 -7.40 17.00
C MET A 225 -3.33 -8.08 18.28
N LYS A 226 -4.37 -7.54 18.92
CA LYS A 226 -4.92 -8.14 20.14
C LYS A 226 -5.48 -9.51 19.84
N GLY A 227 -5.12 -10.49 20.69
CA GLY A 227 -5.56 -11.88 20.55
C GLY A 227 -4.84 -12.67 19.47
N MET A 228 -3.86 -12.10 18.80
CA MET A 228 -3.02 -12.80 17.84
C MET A 228 -1.97 -13.63 18.56
N MET A 229 -1.82 -14.87 18.12
CA MET A 229 -0.81 -15.83 18.55
C MET A 229 -0.23 -16.52 17.33
N TYR A 230 1.07 -16.82 17.39
CA TYR A 230 1.68 -17.71 16.41
C TYR A 230 1.40 -19.16 16.79
N GLU A 231 0.82 -19.90 15.88
CA GLU A 231 0.74 -21.35 15.97
C GLU A 231 2.13 -21.92 15.66
N THR A 232 2.53 -22.91 16.45
CA THR A 232 3.85 -23.53 16.31
C THR A 232 3.74 -25.03 16.16
N GLU A 233 4.62 -25.62 15.38
CA GLU A 233 4.74 -27.06 15.16
C GLU A 233 6.21 -27.47 15.33
N ILE A 234 6.44 -28.72 15.73
CA ILE A 234 7.78 -29.29 15.80
C ILE A 234 8.08 -29.92 14.44
N ASN A 235 9.16 -29.50 13.80
CA ASN A 235 9.66 -30.18 12.63
C ASN A 235 10.20 -31.55 13.03
N GLU A 236 9.55 -32.62 12.58
CA GLU A 236 9.89 -33.99 12.96
C GLU A 236 11.32 -34.40 12.57
N ASN A 237 11.90 -33.77 11.52
CA ASN A 237 13.27 -34.09 11.07
C ASN A 237 14.36 -33.37 11.85
N THR A 238 14.08 -32.14 12.31
CA THR A 238 15.08 -31.31 13.01
C THR A 238 14.84 -31.23 14.50
N GLY A 239 13.64 -31.57 14.97
CA GLY A 239 13.21 -31.40 16.36
C GLY A 239 13.01 -29.94 16.79
N HIS A 240 13.14 -28.98 15.87
CA HIS A 240 12.98 -27.56 16.15
C HIS A 240 11.51 -27.13 16.05
N GLN A 241 11.07 -26.31 17.01
CA GLN A 241 9.77 -25.68 16.97
C GLN A 241 9.81 -24.48 16.05
N HIS A 242 8.85 -24.36 15.12
CA HIS A 242 8.74 -23.26 14.19
C HIS A 242 7.30 -22.77 14.08
N VAL A 243 7.14 -21.54 13.60
CA VAL A 243 5.83 -20.94 13.30
C VAL A 243 5.28 -21.58 12.03
N ASN A 244 4.12 -22.23 12.15
CA ASN A 244 3.41 -22.81 11.01
C ASN A 244 2.09 -22.09 10.66
N GLY A 245 1.64 -21.17 11.53
CA GLY A 245 0.41 -20.43 11.33
C GLY A 245 0.27 -19.21 12.23
N MET A 246 -0.85 -18.55 12.10
CA MET A 246 -1.26 -17.43 12.93
C MET A 246 -2.74 -17.58 13.23
N ASP A 247 -3.09 -17.52 14.49
CA ASP A 247 -4.49 -17.49 14.97
C ASP A 247 -4.80 -16.16 15.64
N VAL A 248 -6.07 -15.74 15.60
CA VAL A 248 -6.54 -14.50 16.22
C VAL A 248 -7.80 -14.77 17.02
N GLU A 249 -7.66 -14.84 18.32
CA GLU A 249 -8.78 -15.00 19.25
C GLU A 249 -9.20 -13.66 19.85
N ASN A 250 -10.49 -13.34 19.81
CA ASN A 250 -11.06 -12.12 20.40
C ASN A 250 -10.34 -10.83 19.95
N PRO A 251 -10.31 -10.50 18.65
CA PRO A 251 -9.66 -9.32 18.12
C PRO A 251 -10.17 -8.05 18.78
N GLY A 252 -9.32 -7.03 18.91
CA GLY A 252 -9.68 -5.79 19.58
C GLY A 252 -8.66 -4.68 19.35
N ILE A 253 -8.68 -3.69 20.23
CA ILE A 253 -7.78 -2.55 20.15
C ILE A 253 -6.37 -3.00 20.50
N SER A 254 -5.43 -2.69 19.60
CA SER A 254 -4.01 -3.04 19.72
C SER A 254 -3.09 -1.83 19.82
N GLY A 255 -3.63 -0.63 19.85
CA GLY A 255 -2.80 0.56 19.99
C GLY A 255 -3.58 1.85 20.08
N TYR A 256 -2.91 2.91 20.53
CA TYR A 256 -3.42 4.28 20.54
C TYR A 256 -2.36 5.23 20.04
N GLY A 257 -2.80 6.28 19.37
CA GLY A 257 -1.92 7.27 18.81
C GLY A 257 -2.54 8.64 18.66
N ILE A 258 -1.68 9.57 18.24
CA ILE A 258 -2.07 10.94 17.92
C ILE A 258 -1.33 11.40 16.68
N ALA A 259 -1.99 12.21 15.86
CA ALA A 259 -1.35 12.85 14.72
C ALA A 259 -1.92 14.25 14.49
N PHE A 260 -1.17 15.05 13.71
CA PHE A 260 -1.53 16.40 13.35
C PHE A 260 -1.38 16.60 11.85
N ASP A 261 -2.32 17.37 11.27
CA ASP A 261 -2.17 17.96 9.95
C ASP A 261 -2.06 19.47 10.10
N LEU A 262 -1.17 20.07 9.32
CA LEU A 262 -0.98 21.52 9.26
C LEU A 262 -1.12 21.97 7.81
N GLY A 263 -1.72 23.13 7.59
CA GLY A 263 -1.90 23.65 6.25
C GLY A 263 -1.91 25.16 6.20
N ALA A 264 -1.50 25.68 5.04
CA ALA A 264 -1.59 27.10 4.70
C ALA A 264 -2.02 27.25 3.24
N ALA A 265 -2.73 28.33 2.96
CA ALA A 265 -3.11 28.76 1.61
C ALA A 265 -2.98 30.28 1.50
N TYR A 266 -2.27 30.73 0.46
CA TYR A 266 -2.03 32.15 0.21
C TYR A 266 -2.57 32.56 -1.15
N GLN A 267 -3.50 33.51 -1.18
CA GLN A 267 -4.11 34.02 -2.41
C GLN A 267 -3.41 35.32 -2.85
N LEU A 268 -2.90 35.32 -4.06
CA LEU A 268 -2.28 36.49 -4.70
C LEU A 268 -2.94 36.74 -6.06
N LYS A 269 -3.87 37.71 -6.11
CA LYS A 269 -4.69 37.97 -7.31
C LYS A 269 -5.40 36.72 -7.81
N ASP A 270 -5.04 36.21 -8.98
CA ASP A 270 -5.62 35.02 -9.60
C ASP A 270 -4.87 33.72 -9.27
N TRP A 271 -3.82 33.81 -8.47
CA TRP A 271 -3.03 32.67 -7.97
C TRP A 271 -3.41 32.29 -6.54
N THR A 272 -3.46 31.00 -6.28
CA THR A 272 -3.51 30.45 -4.91
C THR A 272 -2.35 29.48 -4.73
N PHE A 273 -1.46 29.79 -3.80
CA PHE A 273 -0.38 28.90 -3.37
C PHE A 273 -0.80 28.18 -2.10
N SER A 274 -0.46 26.93 -1.98
CA SER A 274 -0.85 26.12 -0.81
C SER A 274 0.24 25.15 -0.41
N ALA A 275 0.38 24.93 0.89
CA ALA A 275 1.27 23.93 1.47
C ALA A 275 0.55 23.21 2.60
N ALA A 276 0.73 21.91 2.70
CA ALA A 276 0.20 21.12 3.81
C ALA A 276 1.16 19.99 4.17
N LEU A 277 1.25 19.72 5.47
CA LEU A 277 1.96 18.58 6.03
C LEU A 277 0.95 17.77 6.84
N LEU A 278 0.71 16.52 6.43
CA LEU A 278 -0.36 15.66 6.94
C LEU A 278 0.24 14.45 7.66
N ASP A 279 -0.55 13.89 8.59
CA ASP A 279 -0.24 12.65 9.30
C ASP A 279 1.08 12.71 10.12
N LEU A 280 1.40 13.87 10.69
CA LEU A 280 2.53 14.02 11.63
C LEU A 280 2.17 13.37 12.95
N GLY A 281 2.53 12.11 13.15
CA GLY A 281 2.14 11.40 14.36
C GLY A 281 2.66 9.98 14.44
N PHE A 282 2.15 9.25 15.42
CA PHE A 282 2.55 7.89 15.70
C PHE A 282 1.41 7.10 16.34
N ILE A 283 1.54 5.77 16.33
CA ILE A 283 0.72 4.84 17.11
C ILE A 283 1.66 4.03 18.01
N ASN A 284 1.33 3.96 19.30
CA ASN A 284 1.93 3.03 20.23
C ASN A 284 1.11 1.73 20.21
N TRP A 285 1.69 0.73 19.58
CA TRP A 285 1.12 -0.61 19.47
C TRP A 285 1.43 -1.43 20.70
N SER A 286 0.52 -2.29 21.08
CA SER A 286 0.66 -3.31 22.15
C SER A 286 0.51 -4.71 21.55
N ASN A 287 0.83 -5.75 22.32
CA ASN A 287 0.79 -7.14 21.87
C ASN A 287 1.67 -7.35 20.62
N ASN A 288 2.94 -6.94 20.72
CA ASN A 288 3.89 -7.05 19.61
C ASN A 288 4.50 -8.45 19.59
N MET A 289 3.81 -9.38 18.93
CA MET A 289 4.32 -10.74 18.70
C MET A 289 5.43 -10.69 17.67
N VAL A 290 6.56 -11.29 18.00
CA VAL A 290 7.74 -11.34 17.13
C VAL A 290 8.07 -12.78 16.76
N ALA A 291 8.32 -13.00 15.48
CA ALA A 291 8.87 -14.25 14.97
C ALA A 291 10.09 -13.92 14.11
N SER A 292 11.19 -14.65 14.30
CA SER A 292 12.41 -14.42 13.55
C SER A 292 13.17 -15.72 13.25
N THR A 293 14.02 -15.70 12.24
CA THR A 293 15.00 -16.78 12.07
C THR A 293 16.00 -16.72 13.21
N ASN A 294 16.39 -17.89 13.73
CA ASN A 294 17.43 -18.00 14.76
C ASN A 294 18.81 -17.91 14.08
N GLY A 295 19.22 -16.69 13.77
CA GLY A 295 20.47 -16.42 13.06
C GLY A 295 20.43 -16.86 11.59
N VAL A 296 21.61 -17.03 11.01
CA VAL A 296 21.80 -17.49 9.63
C VAL A 296 21.63 -19.01 9.57
N LYS A 297 20.63 -19.48 8.84
CA LYS A 297 20.43 -20.91 8.58
C LYS A 297 21.19 -21.32 7.32
N THR A 298 21.87 -22.47 7.37
CA THR A 298 22.61 -23.03 6.23
C THR A 298 22.10 -24.42 5.92
N PHE A 299 21.88 -24.69 4.66
CA PHE A 299 21.38 -25.95 4.14
C PHE A 299 22.39 -26.56 3.15
N ASP A 300 22.62 -27.85 3.25
CA ASP A 300 23.56 -28.57 2.41
C ASP A 300 22.90 -29.79 1.76
N THR A 301 22.83 -29.78 0.42
CA THR A 301 22.19 -30.86 -0.34
C THR A 301 23.11 -32.03 -0.61
N SER A 302 24.40 -31.94 -0.34
CA SER A 302 25.37 -33.04 -0.61
C SER A 302 25.06 -34.36 0.11
N ARG A 303 24.19 -34.30 1.11
CA ARG A 303 23.74 -35.45 1.92
C ARG A 303 22.51 -36.18 1.35
N TYR A 304 21.90 -35.69 0.28
CA TYR A 304 20.72 -36.31 -0.33
C TYR A 304 21.16 -37.21 -1.48
N ILE A 305 20.79 -38.46 -1.40
CA ILE A 305 21.08 -39.48 -2.42
C ILE A 305 19.73 -40.00 -2.91
N PHE A 306 19.37 -39.65 -4.14
CA PHE A 306 18.11 -40.05 -4.74
C PHE A 306 18.30 -41.40 -5.47
N ASN A 307 17.64 -42.45 -5.00
CA ASN A 307 17.54 -43.71 -5.70
C ASN A 307 16.25 -43.75 -6.53
N VAL A 308 16.34 -44.28 -7.73
CA VAL A 308 15.20 -44.38 -8.66
C VAL A 308 14.37 -45.63 -8.34
N ASP A 309 14.91 -46.61 -7.65
CA ASP A 309 14.22 -47.85 -7.29
C ASP A 309 13.47 -47.70 -5.98
N ASP A 310 12.16 -47.92 -5.97
CA ASP A 310 11.28 -47.72 -4.81
C ASP A 310 11.61 -48.67 -3.63
N ASP A 311 12.23 -49.82 -3.92
CA ASP A 311 12.59 -50.84 -2.93
C ASP A 311 13.95 -50.56 -2.22
N GLN A 312 14.64 -49.47 -2.57
CA GLN A 312 15.92 -49.09 -1.95
C GLN A 312 15.73 -48.06 -0.84
N PRO A 313 16.54 -48.07 0.22
CA PRO A 313 16.60 -46.97 1.15
C PRO A 313 16.97 -45.68 0.41
N ASN A 314 16.38 -44.58 0.79
CA ASN A 314 16.49 -43.27 0.13
C ASN A 314 15.85 -43.27 -1.30
N ASN A 315 14.68 -43.88 -1.45
CA ASN A 315 13.95 -43.76 -2.68
C ASN A 315 13.63 -42.28 -2.99
N PHE A 316 13.25 -42.00 -4.25
CA PHE A 316 13.08 -40.63 -4.73
C PHE A 316 12.00 -39.85 -3.95
N GLU A 317 10.91 -40.51 -3.55
CA GLU A 317 9.79 -39.86 -2.84
C GLU A 317 10.22 -39.48 -1.42
N ASP A 318 10.82 -40.40 -0.66
CA ASP A 318 11.25 -40.18 0.72
C ASP A 318 12.38 -39.11 0.79
N GLU A 319 13.35 -39.15 -0.13
CA GLU A 319 14.43 -38.17 -0.17
C GLU A 319 13.95 -36.79 -0.63
N MET A 320 12.96 -36.72 -1.53
CA MET A 320 12.33 -35.46 -1.94
C MET A 320 11.51 -34.84 -0.80
N ASP A 321 10.80 -35.66 -0.04
CA ASP A 321 10.06 -35.21 1.15
C ASP A 321 11.04 -34.71 2.23
N ARG A 322 12.12 -35.45 2.45
CA ARG A 322 13.18 -35.04 3.38
C ARG A 322 13.85 -33.74 2.92
N LEU A 323 14.21 -33.61 1.64
CA LEU A 323 14.74 -32.39 1.06
C LEU A 323 13.77 -31.22 1.23
N THR A 324 12.50 -31.42 0.96
CA THR A 324 11.46 -30.40 1.08
C THR A 324 11.29 -29.96 2.54
N ASN A 325 11.32 -30.91 3.48
CA ASN A 325 11.22 -30.63 4.91
C ASN A 325 12.45 -29.88 5.41
N ASP A 326 13.66 -30.31 5.03
CA ASP A 326 14.89 -29.64 5.44
C ASP A 326 15.04 -28.25 4.79
N LEU A 327 14.57 -28.05 3.54
CA LEU A 327 14.49 -26.73 2.93
C LEU A 327 13.52 -25.80 3.69
N SER A 328 12.49 -26.37 4.32
CA SER A 328 11.57 -25.57 5.11
C SER A 328 12.25 -24.92 6.32
N THR A 329 13.31 -25.53 6.84
CA THR A 329 14.09 -24.99 7.98
C THR A 329 14.74 -23.64 7.69
N LEU A 330 14.97 -23.34 6.42
CA LEU A 330 15.62 -22.08 6.00
C LEU A 330 14.75 -20.86 6.23
N TYR A 331 13.41 -21.05 6.18
CA TYR A 331 12.43 -20.00 6.45
C TYR A 331 11.62 -20.27 7.73
N GLU A 332 12.05 -21.25 8.54
CA GLU A 332 11.47 -21.47 9.86
C GLU A 332 11.70 -20.24 10.73
N LEU A 333 10.59 -19.70 11.20
CA LEU A 333 10.59 -18.61 12.16
C LEU A 333 10.35 -19.18 13.55
N GLU A 334 11.19 -18.82 14.48
CA GLU A 334 10.97 -19.10 15.91
C GLU A 334 10.01 -18.07 16.48
N ASN A 335 9.07 -18.53 17.31
CA ASN A 335 8.17 -17.65 18.04
C ASN A 335 8.89 -17.05 19.25
N ASN A 336 9.23 -15.78 19.18
CA ASN A 336 9.90 -15.04 20.25
C ASN A 336 8.92 -14.47 21.28
N GLY A 337 7.61 -14.67 21.07
CA GLY A 337 6.56 -14.22 21.97
C GLY A 337 6.21 -12.73 21.85
N ASP A 338 5.51 -12.24 22.88
CA ASP A 338 5.11 -10.82 22.96
C ASP A 338 6.26 -9.98 23.53
N MET A 339 6.82 -9.11 22.70
CA MET A 339 7.90 -8.17 23.03
C MET A 339 7.37 -6.85 23.62
N GLY A 340 6.07 -6.78 23.94
CA GLY A 340 5.44 -5.66 24.62
C GLY A 340 4.98 -4.55 23.69
N LYS A 341 5.37 -3.31 23.97
CA LYS A 341 4.91 -2.12 23.24
C LYS A 341 5.91 -1.69 22.16
N ARG A 342 5.38 -1.30 21.00
CA ARG A 342 6.15 -0.76 19.90
C ARG A 342 5.55 0.56 19.42
N SER A 343 6.37 1.62 19.31
CA SER A 343 5.96 2.89 18.71
C SER A 343 6.29 2.89 17.22
N LYS A 344 5.33 3.27 16.39
CA LYS A 344 5.51 3.39 14.93
C LYS A 344 4.97 4.74 14.45
N THR A 345 5.80 5.50 13.75
CA THR A 345 5.39 6.76 13.11
C THR A 345 4.46 6.50 11.94
N LEU A 346 3.51 7.40 11.72
CA LEU A 346 2.70 7.39 10.51
C LEU A 346 3.52 7.85 9.29
N ALA A 347 3.03 7.48 8.12
CA ALA A 347 3.58 7.99 6.87
C ALA A 347 3.11 9.44 6.64
N ALA A 348 3.97 10.40 6.93
CA ALA A 348 3.68 11.82 6.74
C ALA A 348 3.58 12.17 5.24
N THR A 349 2.70 13.13 4.90
CA THR A 349 2.50 13.56 3.51
C THR A 349 2.66 15.06 3.38
N LEU A 350 3.53 15.50 2.46
CA LEU A 350 3.72 16.89 2.07
C LEU A 350 2.99 17.14 0.74
N ASN A 351 2.09 18.13 0.76
CA ASN A 351 1.41 18.64 -0.43
C ASN A 351 1.84 20.08 -0.69
N LEU A 352 2.34 20.37 -1.88
CA LEU A 352 2.67 21.72 -2.35
C LEU A 352 1.86 22.01 -3.62
N GLY A 353 0.99 23.02 -3.58
CA GLY A 353 0.05 23.33 -4.64
C GLY A 353 0.13 24.77 -5.12
N ALA A 354 -0.10 24.96 -6.43
CA ALA A 354 -0.32 26.26 -7.05
C ALA A 354 -1.52 26.16 -8.00
N GLU A 355 -2.49 27.04 -7.85
CA GLU A 355 -3.66 27.16 -8.71
C GLU A 355 -3.67 28.54 -9.39
N TYR A 356 -3.91 28.56 -10.69
CA TYR A 356 -4.16 29.78 -11.46
C TYR A 356 -5.60 29.78 -11.97
N ARG A 357 -6.39 30.77 -11.56
CA ARG A 357 -7.78 30.95 -11.98
C ARG A 357 -7.83 31.93 -13.14
N LEU A 358 -8.38 31.50 -14.28
CA LEU A 358 -8.39 32.27 -15.51
C LEU A 358 -9.22 33.58 -15.35
N PRO A 359 -8.63 34.78 -15.45
CA PRO A 359 -9.33 36.04 -15.17
C PRO A 359 -10.53 36.28 -16.09
N MET A 360 -10.38 35.96 -17.38
CA MET A 360 -11.43 36.14 -18.40
C MET A 360 -12.57 35.12 -18.27
N TYR A 361 -12.34 33.99 -17.59
CA TYR A 361 -13.34 32.94 -17.37
C TYR A 361 -13.08 32.21 -16.04
N ARG A 362 -13.46 32.83 -14.96
CA ARG A 362 -13.17 32.39 -13.57
C ARG A 362 -13.76 31.02 -13.18
N LYS A 363 -14.52 30.40 -14.10
CA LYS A 363 -15.02 29.02 -13.95
C LYS A 363 -14.00 27.96 -14.37
N LEU A 364 -12.87 28.39 -14.93
CA LEU A 364 -11.75 27.54 -15.32
C LEU A 364 -10.50 27.89 -14.51
N SER A 365 -9.87 26.88 -13.96
CA SER A 365 -8.56 27.00 -13.28
C SER A 365 -7.61 25.90 -13.73
N PHE A 366 -6.30 26.18 -13.59
CA PHE A 366 -5.23 25.25 -13.81
C PHE A 366 -4.46 25.06 -12.52
N GLY A 367 -4.10 23.84 -12.20
CA GLY A 367 -3.43 23.51 -10.96
C GLY A 367 -2.15 22.70 -11.18
N ALA A 368 -1.15 22.95 -10.36
CA ALA A 368 0.04 22.14 -10.21
C ALA A 368 0.14 21.68 -8.76
N LEU A 369 0.28 20.38 -8.53
CA LEU A 369 0.38 19.77 -7.20
C LEU A 369 1.56 18.82 -7.16
N ASN A 370 2.45 19.03 -6.20
CA ASN A 370 3.43 18.04 -5.78
C ASN A 370 2.95 17.36 -4.50
N THR A 371 2.97 16.05 -4.46
CA THR A 371 2.67 15.25 -3.28
C THR A 371 3.83 14.31 -3.01
N THR A 372 4.39 14.37 -1.81
CA THR A 372 5.40 13.42 -1.33
C THR A 372 4.93 12.77 -0.04
N ARG A 373 4.88 11.44 -0.02
CA ARG A 373 4.56 10.65 1.17
C ARG A 373 5.83 9.98 1.69
N PHE A 374 6.21 10.32 2.91
CA PHE A 374 7.39 9.82 3.60
C PHE A 374 7.03 8.55 4.37
N GLN A 375 7.50 7.41 3.92
CA GLN A 375 7.19 6.10 4.50
C GLN A 375 8.41 5.18 4.47
N GLY A 376 9.59 5.68 4.86
CA GLY A 376 10.83 4.92 4.77
C GLY A 376 11.07 4.43 3.34
N ASP A 377 11.30 3.12 3.20
CA ASP A 377 11.56 2.47 1.91
C ASP A 377 10.37 2.54 0.93
N PHE A 378 9.17 2.78 1.44
CA PHE A 378 7.96 2.96 0.63
C PHE A 378 7.64 4.42 0.30
N THR A 379 8.59 5.33 0.51
CA THR A 379 8.45 6.74 0.14
C THR A 379 8.19 6.89 -1.36
N TRP A 380 7.23 7.77 -1.70
CA TRP A 380 6.91 8.09 -3.08
C TRP A 380 6.62 9.58 -3.27
N THR A 381 6.83 10.06 -4.50
CA THR A 381 6.55 11.44 -4.92
C THR A 381 5.80 11.43 -6.24
N GLU A 382 4.82 12.32 -6.36
CA GLU A 382 4.05 12.56 -7.57
C GLU A 382 3.93 14.07 -7.86
N PHE A 383 4.02 14.41 -9.12
CA PHE A 383 3.71 15.73 -9.65
C PHE A 383 2.49 15.64 -10.55
N ARG A 384 1.51 16.53 -10.34
CA ARG A 384 0.22 16.52 -11.02
C ARG A 384 -0.07 17.89 -11.61
N LEU A 385 -0.45 17.92 -12.90
CA LEU A 385 -1.00 19.08 -13.57
C LEU A 385 -2.50 18.85 -13.82
N SER A 386 -3.34 19.83 -13.56
CA SER A 386 -4.80 19.71 -13.69
C SER A 386 -5.42 20.91 -14.40
N ALA A 387 -6.53 20.66 -15.09
CA ALA A 387 -7.50 21.66 -15.51
C ALA A 387 -8.85 21.37 -14.85
N ASN A 388 -9.44 22.39 -14.20
CA ASN A 388 -10.64 22.27 -13.42
C ASN A 388 -11.69 23.25 -13.94
N TRP A 389 -12.88 22.74 -14.26
CA TRP A 389 -13.98 23.49 -14.84
C TRP A 389 -15.24 23.37 -13.98
N ALA A 390 -15.74 24.49 -13.49
CA ALA A 390 -16.93 24.58 -12.65
C ALA A 390 -17.95 25.54 -13.26
N PRO A 391 -18.66 25.17 -14.34
CA PRO A 391 -19.60 26.04 -15.04
C PRO A 391 -20.82 26.41 -14.17
N ALA A 392 -21.20 25.56 -13.24
CA ALA A 392 -22.32 25.75 -12.33
C ALA A 392 -22.00 25.30 -10.90
N LYS A 393 -22.65 25.83 -9.89
CA LYS A 393 -22.44 25.49 -8.47
C LYS A 393 -22.65 23.99 -8.16
N PHE A 394 -23.51 23.33 -8.93
CA PHE A 394 -23.81 21.91 -8.75
C PHE A 394 -22.92 20.96 -9.59
N PHE A 395 -22.17 21.49 -10.56
CA PHE A 395 -21.35 20.68 -11.46
C PHE A 395 -19.90 21.15 -11.51
N SER A 396 -18.98 20.22 -11.36
CA SER A 396 -17.55 20.46 -11.54
C SER A 396 -16.89 19.24 -12.21
N LEU A 397 -15.94 19.51 -13.08
CA LEU A 397 -15.14 18.53 -13.78
C LEU A 397 -13.66 18.91 -13.64
N GLY A 398 -12.83 17.96 -13.22
CA GLY A 398 -11.38 18.08 -13.20
C GLY A 398 -10.75 16.98 -14.04
N VAL A 399 -9.72 17.31 -14.81
CA VAL A 399 -8.85 16.34 -15.49
C VAL A 399 -7.42 16.62 -15.13
N ASN A 400 -6.59 15.59 -15.05
CA ASN A 400 -5.20 15.75 -14.66
C ASN A 400 -4.28 14.72 -15.31
N GLY A 401 -3.02 15.13 -15.54
CA GLY A 401 -1.90 14.26 -15.83
C GLY A 401 -1.02 14.15 -14.59
N VAL A 402 -0.50 12.99 -14.30
CA VAL A 402 0.35 12.70 -13.13
C VAL A 402 1.61 11.96 -13.56
N THR A 403 2.74 12.31 -12.95
CA THR A 403 4.03 11.61 -13.13
C THR A 403 4.75 11.50 -11.78
N GLY A 404 5.55 10.48 -11.58
CA GLY A 404 6.30 10.29 -10.32
C GLY A 404 6.86 8.89 -10.16
N THR A 405 7.08 8.50 -8.92
CA THR A 405 7.71 7.23 -8.54
C THR A 405 7.11 6.01 -9.23
N TYR A 406 5.79 6.00 -9.42
CA TYR A 406 5.07 4.90 -10.05
C TYR A 406 4.71 5.18 -11.52
N GLY A 407 5.52 5.98 -12.23
CA GLY A 407 5.35 6.29 -13.65
C GLY A 407 4.35 7.41 -13.93
N THR A 408 3.87 7.47 -15.17
CA THR A 408 2.93 8.47 -15.67
C THR A 408 1.50 7.92 -15.75
N GLY A 409 0.50 8.80 -15.68
CA GLY A 409 -0.90 8.43 -15.81
C GLY A 409 -1.80 9.64 -15.97
N PHE A 410 -3.09 9.36 -16.15
CA PHE A 410 -4.14 10.38 -16.24
C PHE A 410 -5.19 10.09 -15.17
N GLY A 411 -5.84 11.12 -14.71
CA GLY A 411 -6.92 11.04 -13.74
C GLY A 411 -7.96 12.12 -13.95
N GLY A 412 -8.99 12.09 -13.13
CA GLY A 412 -10.04 13.11 -13.18
C GLY A 412 -11.06 12.95 -12.07
N ILE A 413 -11.91 13.96 -11.93
CA ILE A 413 -13.03 14.00 -11.00
C ILE A 413 -14.24 14.61 -11.69
N ILE A 414 -15.38 14.01 -11.50
CA ILE A 414 -16.69 14.58 -11.82
C ILE A 414 -17.52 14.73 -10.54
N LYS A 415 -18.10 15.89 -10.34
CA LYS A 415 -18.98 16.19 -9.21
C LYS A 415 -20.31 16.71 -9.72
N ILE A 416 -21.41 16.13 -9.26
CA ILE A 416 -22.78 16.52 -9.59
C ILE A 416 -23.56 16.64 -8.27
N GLY A 417 -23.96 17.86 -7.91
CA GLY A 417 -24.59 18.09 -6.61
C GLY A 417 -23.69 17.69 -5.44
N GLY A 418 -24.18 16.78 -4.61
CA GLY A 418 -23.45 16.22 -3.48
C GLY A 418 -22.71 14.92 -3.78
N ILE A 419 -22.78 14.41 -5.02
CA ILE A 419 -22.14 13.16 -5.42
C ILE A 419 -20.87 13.47 -6.21
N PHE A 420 -19.81 12.72 -6.00
CA PHE A 420 -18.61 12.76 -6.82
C PHE A 420 -18.09 11.35 -7.15
N LEU A 421 -17.43 11.26 -8.29
CA LEU A 421 -16.65 10.12 -8.74
C LEU A 421 -15.29 10.62 -9.21
N ALA A 422 -14.22 9.99 -8.76
CA ALA A 422 -12.88 10.38 -9.19
C ALA A 422 -11.94 9.19 -9.33
N MET A 423 -10.92 9.38 -10.17
CA MET A 423 -9.78 8.50 -10.32
C MET A 423 -8.53 9.39 -10.35
N ASP A 424 -7.58 9.16 -9.47
CA ASP A 424 -6.30 9.87 -9.49
C ASP A 424 -5.37 9.32 -10.56
N ARG A 425 -5.50 8.03 -10.85
CA ARG A 425 -4.89 7.33 -11.98
C ARG A 425 -5.92 6.40 -12.60
N MET A 426 -6.09 6.51 -13.91
CA MET A 426 -6.95 5.62 -14.71
C MET A 426 -6.13 4.49 -15.28
N VAL A 427 -6.73 3.32 -15.38
CA VAL A 427 -6.19 2.23 -16.21
C VAL A 427 -6.22 2.70 -17.67
N THR A 428 -5.04 2.90 -18.28
CA THR A 428 -4.93 3.42 -19.64
C THR A 428 -4.76 2.34 -20.70
N ASN A 429 -4.24 1.18 -20.30
CA ASN A 429 -3.98 0.05 -21.19
C ASN A 429 -4.55 -1.24 -20.59
N VAL A 430 -5.24 -2.00 -21.42
CA VAL A 430 -5.68 -3.35 -21.12
C VAL A 430 -5.15 -4.31 -22.18
N THR A 431 -4.87 -5.54 -21.79
CA THR A 431 -4.55 -6.62 -22.74
C THR A 431 -5.76 -6.94 -23.61
N LYS A 432 -5.58 -7.71 -24.70
CA LYS A 432 -6.69 -8.20 -25.53
C LYS A 432 -7.74 -8.98 -24.73
N GLN A 433 -7.38 -9.54 -23.56
CA GLN A 433 -8.25 -10.27 -22.65
C GLN A 433 -8.88 -9.35 -21.59
N GLY A 434 -8.71 -8.03 -21.66
CA GLY A 434 -9.26 -7.06 -20.71
C GLY A 434 -8.50 -6.95 -19.39
N VAL A 435 -7.29 -7.51 -19.29
CA VAL A 435 -6.43 -7.42 -18.10
C VAL A 435 -5.72 -6.07 -18.09
N PRO A 436 -5.82 -5.27 -17.01
CA PRO A 436 -5.09 -3.99 -16.92
C PRO A 436 -3.58 -4.19 -17.01
N VAL A 437 -2.92 -3.47 -17.92
CA VAL A 437 -1.47 -3.53 -18.10
C VAL A 437 -0.74 -2.81 -16.95
N ASN A 438 -1.34 -1.75 -16.40
CA ASN A 438 -0.76 -0.97 -15.32
C ASN A 438 -1.38 -1.34 -13.97
N ALA A 439 -0.55 -1.62 -12.96
CA ALA A 439 -0.99 -1.86 -11.58
C ALA A 439 -1.36 -0.56 -10.83
N ASN A 440 -1.21 0.62 -11.46
CA ASN A 440 -1.52 1.90 -10.84
C ASN A 440 -2.93 2.35 -11.19
N ALA A 441 -3.84 2.22 -10.27
CA ALA A 441 -5.20 2.70 -10.42
C ALA A 441 -5.73 3.24 -9.10
N SER A 442 -6.67 4.18 -9.14
CA SER A 442 -7.37 4.67 -7.96
C SER A 442 -8.83 4.92 -8.26
N PHE A 443 -9.66 4.71 -7.26
CA PHE A 443 -11.09 4.95 -7.35
C PHE A 443 -11.58 5.68 -6.11
N HIS A 444 -12.37 6.74 -6.31
CA HIS A 444 -12.92 7.55 -5.26
C HIS A 444 -14.41 7.81 -5.55
N LEU A 445 -15.22 7.57 -4.56
CA LEU A 445 -16.66 7.80 -4.62
C LEU A 445 -17.12 8.46 -3.33
N GLY A 446 -18.08 9.37 -3.42
CA GLY A 446 -18.71 9.87 -2.23
C GLY A 446 -19.99 10.65 -2.47
N ALA A 447 -20.78 10.72 -1.41
CA ALA A 447 -22.02 11.44 -1.38
C ALA A 447 -22.15 12.27 -0.09
N ASN A 448 -22.63 13.51 -0.22
CA ASN A 448 -22.81 14.43 0.89
C ASN A 448 -24.03 15.33 0.66
N ILE A 449 -24.51 15.91 1.75
CA ILE A 449 -25.53 16.98 1.74
C ILE A 449 -24.87 18.25 2.24
N ALA A 450 -24.87 19.31 1.41
CA ALA A 450 -24.40 20.64 1.79
C ALA A 450 -25.59 21.55 2.16
N PHE A 451 -25.47 22.33 3.25
CA PHE A 451 -26.50 23.24 3.76
C PHE A 451 -25.95 24.62 4.11
#